data_2e3c7fdda1994f9bfdc94bd9d20f7495
#
_entry.id   2e3c7fdda1994f9bfdc94bd9d20f7495
#
_cell.length_a   1.000
_cell.length_b   1.000
_cell.length_c   1.000
_cell.angle_alpha   90.00
_cell.angle_beta   90.00
_cell.angle_gamma   90.00
#
_symmetry.space_group_name_H-M   'P 1'
#
loop_
_entity.id
_entity.type
_entity.pdbx_description
1 polymer ?
#
loop_
_entity_poly.entity_id
_entity_poly.type
_entity_poly.pdbx_seq_one_letter_code
_entity_poly.pdbx_strand_id
1 'polypeptide(L)'
;MSRIIDIRGTNGSGKTYLVRELIERLGGKKSYYLEDDADRIIGYTLQDGTGLLGPYEKAVSGGCDQIRTMDQVCDLVRDMVDDGHHTIILEGYIVSHTFSRWHAMAKEMKKRDYKWHFRFLETELEECIRRVKLRRAARGNTNPYNPKNLTRDWHRSRKVVEQFLDAGHDVSWITDVEDIWKEFYADRQA
;
A
#
# COMPACT_ATOMS: atom_id res chain seq x y z
N MET A 1 19.35 -6.85 -2.14
CA MET A 1 18.36 -7.21 -3.18
C MET A 1 17.27 -6.16 -3.15
N SER A 2 16.97 -5.53 -4.30
CA SER A 2 15.95 -4.49 -4.38
C SER A 2 14.55 -5.08 -4.31
N ARG A 3 13.59 -4.34 -3.69
CA ARG A 3 12.27 -4.87 -3.38
C ARG A 3 11.17 -3.82 -3.47
N ILE A 4 9.97 -4.29 -3.79
CA ILE A 4 8.74 -3.51 -3.75
C ILE A 4 7.78 -4.21 -2.79
N ILE A 5 7.34 -3.52 -1.75
CA ILE A 5 6.43 -4.01 -0.72
C ILE A 5 5.05 -3.41 -0.99
N ASP A 6 4.13 -4.23 -1.46
CA ASP A 6 2.77 -3.84 -1.87
C ASP A 6 1.78 -4.28 -0.79
N ILE A 7 1.39 -3.31 0.06
CA ILE A 7 0.50 -3.53 1.21
C ILE A 7 -0.95 -3.43 0.77
N ARG A 8 -1.67 -4.53 0.86
CA ARG A 8 -3.01 -4.72 0.33
C ARG A 8 -4.03 -5.04 1.40
N GLY A 9 -5.29 -4.89 1.06
CA GLY A 9 -6.42 -5.19 1.92
C GLY A 9 -7.62 -4.30 1.62
N THR A 10 -8.79 -4.68 2.11
CA THR A 10 -10.01 -3.93 1.89
C THR A 10 -10.05 -2.61 2.68
N ASN A 11 -11.07 -1.81 2.44
CA ASN A 11 -11.28 -0.58 3.20
C ASN A 11 -11.51 -0.91 4.68
N GLY A 12 -10.85 -0.19 5.59
CA GLY A 12 -10.91 -0.46 7.03
C GLY A 12 -9.93 -1.54 7.53
N SER A 13 -9.14 -2.20 6.66
CA SER A 13 -8.18 -3.23 7.10
C SER A 13 -7.00 -2.67 7.91
N GLY A 14 -6.65 -1.39 7.78
CA GLY A 14 -5.55 -0.78 8.55
C GLY A 14 -4.30 -0.44 7.73
N LYS A 15 -4.29 -0.62 6.41
CA LYS A 15 -3.13 -0.34 5.54
C LYS A 15 -2.45 1.00 5.82
N THR A 16 -3.22 2.08 5.76
CA THR A 16 -2.69 3.43 5.95
C THR A 16 -2.14 3.65 7.37
N TYR A 17 -2.71 2.99 8.38
CA TYR A 17 -2.18 3.01 9.75
C TYR A 17 -0.82 2.32 9.80
N LEU A 18 -0.72 1.11 9.26
CA LEU A 18 0.52 0.35 9.18
C LEU A 18 1.62 1.13 8.45
N VAL A 19 1.31 1.74 7.30
CA VAL A 19 2.29 2.54 6.55
C VAL A 19 2.75 3.77 7.33
N ARG A 20 1.87 4.44 8.08
CA ARG A 20 2.26 5.56 8.96
C ARG A 20 3.24 5.14 10.03
N GLU A 21 3.01 4.01 10.64
CA GLU A 21 3.93 3.44 11.63
C GLU A 21 5.29 3.10 11.00
N LEU A 22 5.31 2.58 9.76
CA LEU A 22 6.55 2.40 9.01
C LEU A 22 7.27 3.73 8.72
N ILE A 23 6.55 4.78 8.34
CA ILE A 23 7.14 6.12 8.13
C ILE A 23 7.86 6.60 9.38
N GLU A 24 7.25 6.46 10.55
CA GLU A 24 7.84 6.85 11.83
C GLU A 24 9.09 6.03 12.15
N ARG A 25 9.02 4.71 12.02
CA ARG A 25 10.14 3.80 12.29
C ARG A 25 11.31 3.99 11.31
N LEU A 26 11.03 4.40 10.08
CA LEU A 26 12.05 4.68 9.05
C LEU A 26 12.59 6.12 9.09
N GLY A 27 12.35 6.84 10.19
CA GLY A 27 12.91 8.16 10.46
C GLY A 27 12.13 9.33 9.86
N GLY A 28 10.94 9.08 9.32
CA GLY A 28 10.10 10.13 8.73
C GLY A 28 10.43 10.43 7.26
N LYS A 29 9.84 11.50 6.75
CA LYS A 29 9.94 11.93 5.35
C LYS A 29 11.15 12.83 5.14
N LYS A 30 11.94 12.58 4.10
CA LYS A 30 13.13 13.35 3.73
C LYS A 30 12.88 14.32 2.56
N SER A 31 12.24 13.82 1.50
CA SER A 31 11.92 14.60 0.30
C SER A 31 10.60 14.12 -0.31
N TYR A 32 10.10 14.86 -1.32
CA TYR A 32 8.79 14.65 -1.90
C TYR A 32 8.88 14.37 -3.39
N TYR A 33 7.98 13.52 -3.89
CA TYR A 33 7.63 13.43 -5.30
C TYR A 33 6.40 14.29 -5.54
N LEU A 34 6.47 15.17 -6.53
CA LEU A 34 5.39 16.07 -6.90
C LEU A 34 4.77 15.63 -8.23
N GLU A 35 3.49 15.92 -8.40
CA GLU A 35 2.82 15.76 -9.69
C GLU A 35 3.30 16.88 -10.65
N ASP A 36 3.63 16.55 -11.89
CA ASP A 36 4.30 17.44 -12.84
C ASP A 36 3.63 18.82 -13.05
N ASP A 37 2.30 18.90 -12.95
CA ASP A 37 1.52 20.12 -13.20
C ASP A 37 0.95 20.79 -11.95
N ALA A 38 1.32 20.32 -10.75
CA ALA A 38 0.77 20.81 -9.49
C ALA A 38 1.72 20.57 -8.33
N ASP A 39 1.76 21.48 -7.35
CA ASP A 39 2.47 21.28 -6.05
C ASP A 39 1.82 20.17 -5.18
N ARG A 40 1.35 19.11 -5.82
CA ARG A 40 0.68 18.01 -5.17
C ARG A 40 1.65 16.88 -4.90
N ILE A 41 1.80 16.54 -3.63
CA ILE A 41 2.63 15.41 -3.21
C ILE A 41 1.97 14.10 -3.66
N ILE A 42 2.73 13.25 -4.36
CA ILE A 42 2.34 11.92 -4.81
C ILE A 42 3.21 10.80 -4.24
N GLY A 43 4.30 11.14 -3.54
CA GLY A 43 5.19 10.19 -2.90
C GLY A 43 6.30 10.86 -2.12
N TYR A 44 7.15 10.03 -1.50
CA TYR A 44 8.28 10.48 -0.67
C TYR A 44 9.50 9.60 -0.85
N THR A 45 10.67 10.18 -0.58
CA THR A 45 11.83 9.44 -0.07
C THR A 45 11.82 9.56 1.44
N LEU A 46 11.90 8.45 2.18
CA LEU A 46 12.04 8.43 3.63
C LEU A 46 13.50 8.65 4.04
N GLN A 47 13.74 8.90 5.34
CA GLN A 47 15.10 9.19 5.85
C GLN A 47 16.08 8.03 5.59
N ASP A 48 15.60 6.81 5.62
CA ASP A 48 16.39 5.61 5.36
C ASP A 48 16.64 5.32 3.86
N GLY A 49 16.11 6.15 2.96
CA GLY A 49 16.19 5.99 1.50
C GLY A 49 15.07 5.14 0.89
N THR A 50 14.08 4.69 1.67
CA THR A 50 12.90 3.99 1.15
C THR A 50 12.03 4.94 0.34
N GLY A 51 11.62 4.54 -0.87
CA GLY A 51 10.59 5.20 -1.66
C GLY A 51 9.19 4.83 -1.13
N LEU A 52 8.30 5.80 -1.00
CA LEU A 52 6.92 5.59 -0.55
C LEU A 52 5.92 6.28 -1.47
N LEU A 53 4.97 5.52 -2.02
CA LEU A 53 3.94 6.04 -2.91
C LEU A 53 2.73 6.58 -2.16
N GLY A 54 2.20 7.69 -2.67
CA GLY A 54 0.99 8.35 -2.19
C GLY A 54 1.23 9.37 -1.08
N PRO A 55 0.32 10.35 -0.94
CA PRO A 55 0.40 11.36 0.11
C PRO A 55 -0.08 10.83 1.46
N TYR A 56 0.57 11.25 2.56
CA TYR A 56 0.24 10.88 3.94
C TYR A 56 0.12 12.10 4.87
N GLU A 57 -0.16 13.30 4.34
CA GLU A 57 -0.35 14.53 5.12
C GLU A 57 -1.64 14.53 5.93
N LYS A 58 -2.71 13.95 5.37
CA LYS A 58 -4.03 13.93 6.03
C LYS A 58 -4.14 12.78 7.01
N ALA A 59 -4.61 13.03 8.22
CA ALA A 59 -4.71 12.04 9.29
C ALA A 59 -5.49 10.75 8.93
N VAL A 60 -6.43 10.79 8.01
CA VAL A 60 -7.39 9.70 7.75
C VAL A 60 -7.40 9.17 6.31
N SER A 61 -6.45 9.59 5.49
CA SER A 61 -6.32 9.11 4.10
C SER A 61 -4.86 9.16 3.66
N GLY A 62 -4.48 8.29 2.75
CA GLY A 62 -3.13 8.20 2.22
C GLY A 62 -3.05 7.15 1.13
N GLY A 63 -1.83 6.93 0.63
CA GLY A 63 -1.52 5.91 -0.33
C GLY A 63 -1.93 6.21 -1.76
N CYS A 64 -1.85 5.20 -2.61
CA CYS A 64 -2.09 5.31 -4.05
C CYS A 64 -3.52 5.74 -4.41
N ASP A 65 -4.49 5.56 -3.51
CA ASP A 65 -5.87 6.03 -3.72
C ASP A 65 -6.01 7.56 -3.81
N GLN A 66 -4.96 8.30 -3.43
CA GLN A 66 -4.90 9.75 -3.54
C GLN A 66 -4.15 10.23 -4.80
N ILE A 67 -3.60 9.34 -5.60
CA ILE A 67 -3.02 9.62 -6.92
C ILE A 67 -4.14 9.58 -7.95
N ARG A 68 -4.12 10.48 -8.94
CA ARG A 68 -5.25 10.67 -9.87
C ARG A 68 -5.58 9.44 -10.70
N THR A 69 -4.55 8.76 -11.20
CA THR A 69 -4.74 7.62 -12.10
C THR A 69 -3.84 6.45 -11.69
N MET A 70 -4.24 5.26 -12.09
CA MET A 70 -3.44 4.06 -11.87
C MET A 70 -2.18 4.04 -12.74
N ASP A 71 -2.20 4.72 -13.88
CA ASP A 71 -1.02 4.86 -14.74
C ASP A 71 0.03 5.72 -14.05
N GLN A 72 -0.35 6.84 -13.44
CA GLN A 72 0.56 7.64 -12.61
C GLN A 72 1.16 6.85 -11.43
N VAL A 73 0.40 5.94 -10.81
CA VAL A 73 0.95 5.06 -9.77
C VAL A 73 2.03 4.15 -10.36
N CYS A 74 1.79 3.57 -11.54
CA CYS A 74 2.77 2.71 -12.21
C CYS A 74 4.01 3.51 -12.63
N ASP A 75 3.83 4.73 -13.15
CA ASP A 75 4.93 5.59 -13.57
C ASP A 75 5.77 6.01 -12.36
N LEU A 76 5.15 6.38 -11.25
CA LEU A 76 5.87 6.70 -10.01
C LEU A 76 6.68 5.52 -9.45
N VAL A 77 6.20 4.26 -9.62
CA VAL A 77 7.01 3.09 -9.28
C VAL A 77 8.27 3.02 -10.16
N ARG A 78 8.14 3.30 -11.47
CA ARG A 78 9.28 3.32 -12.41
C ARG A 78 10.27 4.42 -12.06
N ASP A 79 9.77 5.63 -11.80
CA ASP A 79 10.60 6.78 -11.42
C ASP A 79 11.40 6.49 -10.14
N MET A 80 10.77 5.92 -9.11
CA MET A 80 11.47 5.53 -7.88
C MET A 80 12.52 4.44 -8.12
N VAL A 81 12.27 3.50 -9.04
CA VAL A 81 13.26 2.50 -9.46
C VAL A 81 14.41 3.17 -10.21
N ASP A 82 14.13 4.13 -11.11
CA ASP A 82 15.14 4.88 -11.87
C ASP A 82 15.98 5.78 -10.96
N ASP A 83 15.39 6.34 -9.90
CA ASP A 83 16.07 7.11 -8.85
C ASP A 83 16.91 6.23 -7.90
N GLY A 84 16.87 4.90 -8.06
CA GLY A 84 17.71 3.96 -7.33
C GLY A 84 17.23 3.59 -5.94
N HIS A 85 15.93 3.76 -5.63
CA HIS A 85 15.37 3.29 -4.37
C HIS A 85 15.41 1.76 -4.25
N HIS A 86 16.22 1.21 -3.34
CA HIS A 86 16.29 -0.23 -3.13
C HIS A 86 15.05 -0.85 -2.47
N THR A 87 14.29 -0.07 -1.75
CA THR A 87 13.01 -0.46 -1.17
C THR A 87 11.95 0.55 -1.55
N ILE A 88 10.82 0.07 -2.09
CA ILE A 88 9.67 0.90 -2.45
C ILE A 88 8.44 0.33 -1.76
N ILE A 89 7.66 1.19 -1.10
CA ILE A 89 6.41 0.82 -0.41
C ILE A 89 5.23 1.48 -1.12
N LEU A 90 4.19 0.69 -1.36
CA LEU A 90 2.91 1.20 -1.84
C LEU A 90 1.74 0.55 -1.10
N GLU A 91 0.64 1.29 -0.95
CA GLU A 91 -0.61 0.78 -0.45
C GLU A 91 -1.79 1.47 -1.13
N GLY A 92 -2.92 0.81 -1.22
CA GLY A 92 -4.15 1.41 -1.73
C GLY A 92 -5.30 0.42 -1.80
N TYR A 93 -6.51 0.95 -1.70
CA TYR A 93 -7.73 0.17 -1.86
C TYR A 93 -7.90 -0.31 -3.32
N ILE A 94 -7.73 0.60 -4.30
CA ILE A 94 -7.86 0.29 -5.73
C ILE A 94 -6.78 -0.71 -6.14
N VAL A 95 -5.55 -0.53 -5.66
CA VAL A 95 -4.43 -1.44 -5.86
C VAL A 95 -4.79 -2.86 -5.40
N SER A 96 -5.46 -2.98 -4.24
CA SER A 96 -5.73 -4.26 -3.57
C SER A 96 -6.70 -5.19 -4.30
N HIS A 97 -7.52 -4.67 -5.24
CA HIS A 97 -8.58 -5.42 -5.89
C HIS A 97 -8.31 -5.73 -7.37
N THR A 98 -7.10 -5.46 -7.85
CA THR A 98 -6.72 -5.65 -9.25
C THR A 98 -5.54 -6.60 -9.34
N PHE A 99 -5.67 -7.66 -10.16
CA PHE A 99 -4.60 -8.63 -10.41
C PHE A 99 -3.75 -8.27 -11.64
N SER A 100 -4.37 -8.17 -12.82
CA SER A 100 -3.66 -8.18 -14.12
C SER A 100 -2.59 -7.10 -14.25
N ARG A 101 -2.90 -5.87 -13.85
CA ARG A 101 -1.95 -4.74 -13.92
C ARG A 101 -0.74 -4.98 -13.03
N TRP A 102 -0.95 -5.42 -11.79
CA TRP A 102 0.14 -5.61 -10.82
C TRP A 102 0.94 -6.87 -11.10
N HIS A 103 0.32 -7.89 -11.68
CA HIS A 103 1.05 -9.03 -12.24
C HIS A 103 2.01 -8.57 -13.35
N ALA A 104 1.54 -7.73 -14.27
CA ALA A 104 2.39 -7.17 -15.34
C ALA A 104 3.52 -6.31 -14.77
N MET A 105 3.22 -5.41 -13.83
CA MET A 105 4.23 -4.57 -13.15
C MET A 105 5.27 -5.41 -12.40
N ALA A 106 4.86 -6.43 -11.65
CA ALA A 106 5.80 -7.31 -10.95
C ALA A 106 6.73 -8.05 -11.91
N LYS A 107 6.23 -8.48 -13.08
CA LYS A 107 7.07 -9.07 -14.15
C LYS A 107 8.03 -8.06 -14.79
N GLU A 108 7.60 -6.82 -14.97
CA GLU A 108 8.44 -5.73 -15.47
C GLU A 108 9.56 -5.44 -14.47
N MET A 109 9.23 -5.25 -13.20
CA MET A 109 10.20 -4.94 -12.15
C MET A 109 11.18 -6.09 -11.88
N LYS A 110 10.75 -7.34 -12.04
CA LYS A 110 11.65 -8.51 -11.97
C LYS A 110 12.77 -8.45 -13.02
N LYS A 111 12.53 -7.91 -14.22
CA LYS A 111 13.56 -7.71 -15.26
C LYS A 111 14.56 -6.60 -14.88
N ARG A 112 14.24 -5.79 -13.89
CA ARG A 112 15.06 -4.71 -13.33
C ARG A 112 15.67 -5.07 -11.97
N ASP A 113 15.70 -6.38 -11.63
CA ASP A 113 16.23 -6.94 -10.38
C ASP A 113 15.49 -6.49 -9.11
N TYR A 114 14.21 -6.14 -9.24
CA TYR A 114 13.32 -5.89 -8.10
C TYR A 114 12.42 -7.08 -7.84
N LYS A 115 12.36 -7.53 -6.58
CA LYS A 115 11.40 -8.52 -6.13
C LYS A 115 10.14 -7.82 -5.63
N TRP A 116 8.96 -8.22 -6.14
CA TRP A 116 7.67 -7.70 -5.70
C TRP A 116 7.07 -8.61 -4.63
N HIS A 117 6.76 -8.04 -3.47
CA HIS A 117 6.19 -8.70 -2.30
C HIS A 117 4.76 -8.20 -2.08
N PHE A 118 3.78 -9.07 -2.29
CA PHE A 118 2.37 -8.77 -2.05
C PHE A 118 2.02 -9.15 -0.60
N ARG A 119 1.70 -8.16 0.24
CA ARG A 119 1.39 -8.34 1.67
C ARG A 119 -0.03 -7.91 1.95
N PHE A 120 -0.90 -8.88 2.24
CA PHE A 120 -2.32 -8.67 2.47
C PHE A 120 -2.63 -8.61 3.97
N LEU A 121 -3.27 -7.52 4.42
CA LEU A 121 -3.73 -7.40 5.81
C LEU A 121 -4.86 -8.39 6.09
N GLU A 122 -4.62 -9.28 7.06
CA GLU A 122 -5.58 -10.24 7.57
C GLU A 122 -6.46 -9.57 8.62
N THR A 123 -7.51 -8.91 8.15
CA THR A 123 -8.48 -8.23 9.02
C THR A 123 -9.86 -8.79 8.74
N GLU A 124 -10.55 -9.21 9.80
CA GLU A 124 -11.90 -9.74 9.73
C GLU A 124 -12.88 -8.71 9.14
N LEU A 125 -13.90 -9.20 8.43
CA LEU A 125 -14.89 -8.36 7.76
C LEU A 125 -15.62 -7.45 8.75
N GLU A 126 -16.03 -8.00 9.89
CA GLU A 126 -16.75 -7.29 10.95
C GLU A 126 -15.92 -6.14 11.51
N GLU A 127 -14.62 -6.34 11.68
CA GLU A 127 -13.70 -5.31 12.15
C GLU A 127 -13.50 -4.21 11.08
N CYS A 128 -13.38 -4.60 9.82
CA CYS A 128 -13.35 -3.63 8.71
C CYS A 128 -14.62 -2.77 8.68
N ILE A 129 -15.80 -3.38 8.83
CA ILE A 129 -17.09 -2.69 8.91
C ILE A 129 -17.12 -1.73 10.10
N ARG A 130 -16.72 -2.20 11.28
CA ARG A 130 -16.67 -1.41 12.51
C ARG A 130 -15.80 -0.18 12.36
N ARG A 131 -14.56 -0.33 11.84
CA ARG A 131 -13.62 0.77 11.61
C ARG A 131 -14.16 1.79 10.59
N VAL A 132 -14.79 1.33 9.50
CA VAL A 132 -15.41 2.22 8.52
C VAL A 132 -16.58 3.02 9.12
N LYS A 133 -17.44 2.39 9.93
CA LYS A 133 -18.53 3.08 10.64
C LYS A 133 -18.00 4.17 11.57
N LEU A 134 -17.01 3.85 12.41
CA LEU A 134 -16.37 4.80 13.32
C LEU A 134 -15.77 6.00 12.57
N ARG A 135 -15.04 5.75 11.50
CA ARG A 135 -14.45 6.80 10.68
C ARG A 135 -15.52 7.69 10.01
N ARG A 136 -16.65 7.13 9.59
CA ARG A 136 -17.79 7.90 9.05
C ARG A 136 -18.42 8.77 10.11
N ALA A 137 -18.68 8.23 11.30
CA ALA A 137 -19.22 8.98 12.44
C ALA A 137 -18.29 10.13 12.84
N ALA A 138 -17.00 9.90 12.94
CA ALA A 138 -16.00 10.93 13.24
C ALA A 138 -15.94 12.08 12.21
N ARG A 139 -16.43 11.83 10.98
CA ARG A 139 -16.58 12.84 9.92
C ARG A 139 -17.96 13.50 9.89
N GLY A 140 -18.81 13.26 10.89
CA GLY A 140 -20.17 13.79 10.97
C GLY A 140 -21.16 13.12 10.01
N ASN A 141 -20.82 11.99 9.41
CA ASN A 141 -21.73 11.29 8.52
C ASN A 141 -22.65 10.35 9.33
N THR A 142 -23.87 10.78 9.54
CA THR A 142 -24.91 10.07 10.32
C THR A 142 -25.78 9.13 9.48
N ASN A 143 -25.65 9.15 8.15
CA ASN A 143 -26.44 8.28 7.29
C ASN A 143 -26.14 6.80 7.56
N PRO A 144 -27.16 5.91 7.52
CA PRO A 144 -26.95 4.47 7.67
C PRO A 144 -25.88 3.95 6.74
N TYR A 145 -24.96 3.16 7.29
CA TYR A 145 -23.89 2.54 6.50
C TYR A 145 -24.33 1.17 5.98
N ASN A 146 -24.40 1.03 4.65
CA ASN A 146 -24.59 -0.26 4.01
C ASN A 146 -23.23 -0.92 3.70
N PRO A 147 -22.89 -2.05 4.32
CA PRO A 147 -21.59 -2.69 4.14
C PRO A 147 -21.47 -3.53 2.85
N LYS A 148 -22.50 -3.63 2.03
CA LYS A 148 -22.57 -4.52 0.86
C LYS A 148 -21.35 -4.40 -0.06
N ASN A 149 -20.91 -3.18 -0.37
CA ASN A 149 -19.74 -2.97 -1.22
C ASN A 149 -18.45 -3.42 -0.52
N LEU A 150 -18.30 -3.11 0.76
CA LEU A 150 -17.13 -3.52 1.53
C LEU A 150 -17.05 -5.04 1.65
N THR A 151 -18.18 -5.72 1.90
CA THR A 151 -18.26 -7.17 1.94
C THR A 151 -17.84 -7.80 0.61
N ARG A 152 -18.39 -7.30 -0.50
CA ARG A 152 -17.98 -7.75 -1.84
C ARG A 152 -16.48 -7.58 -2.06
N ASP A 153 -15.92 -6.45 -1.70
CA ASP A 153 -14.54 -6.11 -1.94
C ASP A 153 -13.59 -6.89 -0.99
N TRP A 154 -14.06 -7.23 0.20
CA TRP A 154 -13.35 -8.12 1.12
C TRP A 154 -13.22 -9.55 0.54
N HIS A 155 -14.29 -10.11 -0.05
CA HIS A 155 -14.23 -11.38 -0.76
C HIS A 155 -13.37 -11.29 -2.03
N ARG A 156 -13.44 -10.16 -2.76
CA ARG A 156 -12.65 -9.94 -3.95
C ARG A 156 -11.14 -9.91 -3.65
N SER A 157 -10.72 -9.29 -2.55
CA SER A 157 -9.31 -9.25 -2.18
C SER A 157 -8.74 -10.66 -1.95
N ARG A 158 -9.53 -11.58 -1.37
CA ARG A 158 -9.11 -12.98 -1.16
C ARG A 158 -8.92 -13.73 -2.48
N LYS A 159 -9.83 -13.52 -3.45
CA LYS A 159 -9.65 -14.09 -4.80
C LYS A 159 -8.41 -13.56 -5.51
N VAL A 160 -8.07 -12.30 -5.27
CA VAL A 160 -6.84 -11.70 -5.83
C VAL A 160 -5.59 -12.32 -5.21
N VAL A 161 -5.62 -12.67 -3.92
CA VAL A 161 -4.54 -13.45 -3.27
C VAL A 161 -4.31 -14.77 -3.99
N GLU A 162 -5.37 -15.55 -4.22
CA GLU A 162 -5.31 -16.83 -4.94
C GLU A 162 -4.69 -16.65 -6.34
N GLN A 163 -5.12 -15.64 -7.09
CA GLN A 163 -4.58 -15.34 -8.42
C GLN A 163 -3.07 -15.04 -8.40
N PHE A 164 -2.59 -14.31 -7.40
CA PHE A 164 -1.16 -14.03 -7.27
C PHE A 164 -0.36 -15.28 -6.86
N LEU A 165 -0.89 -16.10 -5.96
CA LEU A 165 -0.27 -17.38 -5.58
C LEU A 165 -0.18 -18.33 -6.79
N ASP A 166 -1.26 -18.49 -7.54
CA ASP A 166 -1.32 -19.32 -8.75
C ASP A 166 -0.33 -18.83 -9.83
N ALA A 167 -0.10 -17.53 -9.89
CA ALA A 167 0.89 -16.92 -10.78
C ALA A 167 2.35 -17.01 -10.27
N GLY A 168 2.58 -17.65 -9.12
CA GLY A 168 3.91 -17.85 -8.54
C GLY A 168 4.55 -16.60 -7.94
N HIS A 169 3.74 -15.61 -7.53
CA HIS A 169 4.24 -14.44 -6.83
C HIS A 169 4.51 -14.71 -5.35
N ASP A 170 5.34 -13.85 -4.75
CA ASP A 170 5.58 -13.82 -3.32
C ASP A 170 4.42 -13.12 -2.61
N VAL A 171 3.56 -13.90 -1.99
CA VAL A 171 2.33 -13.45 -1.33
C VAL A 171 2.27 -13.97 0.09
N SER A 172 1.95 -13.11 1.05
CA SER A 172 1.61 -13.53 2.41
C SER A 172 0.54 -12.66 3.05
N TRP A 173 -0.13 -13.22 4.05
CA TRP A 173 -0.96 -12.49 4.97
C TRP A 173 -0.08 -11.87 6.06
N ILE A 174 -0.44 -10.67 6.49
CA ILE A 174 0.19 -9.93 7.59
C ILE A 174 -0.89 -9.41 8.53
N THR A 175 -0.56 -9.26 9.80
CA THR A 175 -1.48 -8.77 10.83
C THR A 175 -1.19 -7.32 11.24
N ASP A 176 0.07 -6.96 11.28
CA ASP A 176 0.53 -5.66 11.75
C ASP A 176 1.87 -5.24 11.12
N VAL A 177 2.44 -4.16 11.63
CA VAL A 177 3.71 -3.60 11.17
C VAL A 177 4.90 -4.50 11.52
N GLU A 178 4.80 -5.29 12.60
CA GLU A 178 5.88 -6.17 13.04
C GLU A 178 6.19 -7.27 12.01
N ASP A 179 5.18 -7.75 11.31
CA ASP A 179 5.37 -8.73 10.23
C ASP A 179 6.24 -8.15 9.10
N ILE A 180 5.94 -6.90 8.69
CA ILE A 180 6.75 -6.18 7.70
C ILE A 180 8.14 -5.88 8.25
N TRP A 181 8.22 -5.44 9.51
CA TRP A 181 9.50 -5.08 10.13
C TRP A 181 10.44 -6.27 10.23
N LYS A 182 9.97 -7.38 10.74
CA LYS A 182 10.75 -8.62 10.85
C LYS A 182 11.20 -9.15 9.50
N GLU A 183 10.34 -9.10 8.50
CA GLU A 183 10.65 -9.66 7.18
C GLU A 183 11.66 -8.79 6.40
N PHE A 184 11.55 -7.45 6.48
CA PHE A 184 12.28 -6.57 5.57
C PHE A 184 13.31 -5.66 6.24
N TYR A 185 13.26 -5.51 7.57
CA TYR A 185 14.07 -4.52 8.29
C TYR A 185 14.76 -5.08 9.55
N ALA A 186 14.69 -6.39 9.83
CA ALA A 186 15.27 -7.00 11.03
C ALA A 186 16.77 -6.69 11.20
N ASP A 187 17.53 -6.67 10.11
CA ASP A 187 18.98 -6.41 10.12
C ASP A 187 19.35 -4.96 10.48
N ARG A 188 18.37 -4.06 10.60
CA ARG A 188 18.59 -2.64 10.95
C ARG A 188 18.49 -2.35 12.45
N GLN A 189 18.29 -3.38 13.28
CA GLN A 189 18.24 -3.24 14.75
C GLN A 189 19.60 -3.47 15.43
N ALA A 190 20.67 -3.66 14.66
CA ALA A 190 22.02 -3.85 15.18
C ALA A 190 22.82 -2.55 15.17
#